data_a1b257d31ef3f70628265d3e858f4421
#
_entry.id   a1b257d31ef3f70628265d3e858f4421
#
_cell.length_a   1.000
_cell.length_b   1.000
_cell.length_c   1.000
_cell.angle_alpha   90.00
_cell.angle_beta   90.00
_cell.angle_gamma   90.00
#
_symmetry.space_group_name_H-M   'P 1'
#
loop_
_entity.id
_entity.type
_entity.pdbx_description
1 polymer ?
#
loop_
_entity_poly.entity_id
_entity_poly.type
_entity_poly.pdbx_seq_one_letter_code
_entity_poly.pdbx_strand_id
1 'polypeptide(L)'
;MPSISRRSDELGTENAFVVLAEVNDLLRKGKDIISFCIGQPDFHTPKNIQEAAIRAIRDGKHGYTPSAGIVELREAAAIYLSRSRGIAVEPDDIVVAAGAKPFIMYSILATTDFGLGDEVIYPNPGFPIYESQIRAMGAIPVPIHLRESRNFSFDPNELEQKITPKTRLLILNSPQNPTGGIIPKRDMEAIADILRRNPHVWVFADEIYSQLCYDGEFVSLTQFAGMLERTIICDGGSKTWAMTGWRLGFAANKALAPVFTRWVTNTESCASQISQWAAVEALNGPQDDARGMRDTFLARRDLIVKLSNEVPGVTCKTPGGAFYTWPNITEACKMIGANDSEEFRKRLLNEAGVAVLADIHFGPRVPDEGQHIRFSYAASNEAIENGIARMADFIRKNKRKAA
;
A
#
# COMPACT_ATOMS: atom_id res chain seq x y z
N MET A 1 -33.94 12.39 -16.40
CA MET A 1 -33.09 11.21 -16.21
C MET A 1 -32.84 11.04 -14.71
N PRO A 2 -32.74 9.81 -14.18
CA PRO A 2 -32.35 9.61 -12.78
C PRO A 2 -31.01 10.29 -12.50
N SER A 3 -30.85 10.89 -11.32
CA SER A 3 -29.61 11.52 -10.89
C SER A 3 -28.72 10.51 -10.17
N ILE A 4 -27.41 10.60 -10.37
CA ILE A 4 -26.41 9.84 -9.64
C ILE A 4 -26.15 10.57 -8.31
N SER A 5 -25.86 9.83 -7.24
CA SER A 5 -25.53 10.40 -5.94
C SER A 5 -24.24 11.23 -6.05
N ARG A 6 -24.23 12.45 -5.48
CA ARG A 6 -23.02 13.29 -5.39
C ARG A 6 -21.84 12.59 -4.70
N ARG A 7 -22.11 11.66 -3.80
CA ARG A 7 -21.08 10.84 -3.16
C ARG A 7 -20.26 10.02 -4.17
N SER A 8 -20.87 9.61 -5.29
CA SER A 8 -20.16 8.89 -6.36
C SER A 8 -19.13 9.77 -7.08
N ASP A 9 -19.33 11.10 -7.09
CA ASP A 9 -18.40 12.05 -7.69
C ASP A 9 -17.14 12.27 -6.81
N GLU A 10 -17.24 11.94 -5.50
CA GLU A 10 -16.12 12.00 -4.56
C GLU A 10 -15.20 10.77 -4.63
N LEU A 11 -15.64 9.69 -5.30
CA LEU A 11 -14.81 8.51 -5.49
C LEU A 11 -13.72 8.78 -6.53
N GLY A 12 -12.48 8.78 -6.09
CA GLY A 12 -11.32 8.74 -6.97
C GLY A 12 -11.11 7.34 -7.57
N THR A 13 -10.03 7.20 -8.32
CA THR A 13 -9.63 5.92 -8.92
C THR A 13 -8.21 5.55 -8.56
N GLU A 14 -7.89 4.28 -8.70
CA GLU A 14 -6.51 3.79 -8.64
C GLU A 14 -5.87 3.94 -10.02
N ASN A 15 -5.15 5.04 -10.25
CA ASN A 15 -4.55 5.38 -11.54
C ASN A 15 -3.63 4.30 -12.12
N ALA A 16 -3.11 3.40 -11.27
CA ALA A 16 -2.35 2.24 -11.71
C ALA A 16 -3.13 1.36 -12.71
N PHE A 17 -4.45 1.20 -12.50
CA PHE A 17 -5.30 0.46 -13.44
C PHE A 17 -5.64 1.26 -14.71
N VAL A 18 -5.72 2.57 -14.60
CA VAL A 18 -5.93 3.45 -15.78
C VAL A 18 -4.70 3.36 -16.68
N VAL A 19 -3.50 3.53 -16.13
CA VAL A 19 -2.25 3.41 -16.89
C VAL A 19 -2.03 1.98 -17.41
N LEU A 20 -2.45 0.96 -16.65
CA LEU A 20 -2.41 -0.43 -17.15
C LEU A 20 -3.30 -0.61 -18.39
N ALA A 21 -4.46 0.04 -18.44
CA ALA A 21 -5.31 0.00 -19.62
C ALA A 21 -4.64 0.67 -20.84
N GLU A 22 -3.96 1.83 -20.64
CA GLU A 22 -3.12 2.47 -21.66
C GLU A 22 -2.01 1.52 -22.16
N VAL A 23 -1.30 0.86 -21.25
CA VAL A 23 -0.24 -0.11 -21.57
C VAL A 23 -0.80 -1.26 -22.40
N ASN A 24 -1.92 -1.86 -21.96
CA ASN A 24 -2.54 -2.98 -22.68
C ASN A 24 -3.01 -2.59 -24.10
N ASP A 25 -3.47 -1.36 -24.29
CA ASP A 25 -3.82 -0.86 -25.62
C ASP A 25 -2.59 -0.73 -26.53
N LEU A 26 -1.49 -0.21 -25.99
CA LEU A 26 -0.21 -0.11 -26.73
C LEU A 26 0.37 -1.50 -27.07
N LEU A 27 0.32 -2.45 -26.15
CA LEU A 27 0.75 -3.84 -26.39
C LEU A 27 -0.07 -4.49 -27.50
N ARG A 28 -1.42 -4.30 -27.51
CA ARG A 28 -2.28 -4.79 -28.58
C ARG A 28 -1.95 -4.17 -29.95
N LYS A 29 -1.42 -2.95 -29.97
CA LYS A 29 -0.92 -2.27 -31.17
C LYS A 29 0.51 -2.69 -31.57
N GLY A 30 1.06 -3.71 -30.92
CA GLY A 30 2.40 -4.26 -31.21
C GLY A 30 3.56 -3.41 -30.68
N LYS A 31 3.32 -2.49 -29.73
CA LYS A 31 4.39 -1.73 -29.09
C LYS A 31 5.09 -2.59 -28.04
N ASP A 32 6.40 -2.47 -27.96
CA ASP A 32 7.21 -3.09 -26.92
C ASP A 32 7.24 -2.19 -25.67
N ILE A 33 6.53 -2.61 -24.60
CA ILE A 33 6.35 -1.84 -23.37
C ILE A 33 6.88 -2.62 -22.17
N ILE A 34 7.72 -1.99 -21.37
CA ILE A 34 8.12 -2.45 -20.04
C ILE A 34 7.29 -1.69 -19.01
N SER A 35 6.52 -2.43 -18.19
CA SER A 35 5.60 -1.81 -17.23
C SER A 35 6.05 -2.00 -15.78
N PHE A 36 6.16 -0.88 -15.05
CA PHE A 36 6.42 -0.82 -13.61
C PHE A 36 5.24 -0.22 -12.82
N CYS A 37 4.02 -0.28 -13.41
CA CYS A 37 2.86 0.41 -12.85
C CYS A 37 2.19 -0.34 -11.71
N ILE A 38 2.09 -1.68 -11.81
CA ILE A 38 1.26 -2.48 -10.90
C ILE A 38 2.04 -2.91 -9.66
N GLY A 39 1.44 -2.66 -8.49
CA GLY A 39 1.95 -3.09 -7.20
C GLY A 39 1.58 -4.54 -6.86
N GLN A 40 2.06 -5.48 -7.66
CA GLN A 40 1.80 -6.91 -7.50
C GLN A 40 3.12 -7.68 -7.59
N PRO A 41 3.40 -8.61 -6.64
CA PRO A 41 4.53 -9.54 -6.80
C PRO A 41 4.44 -10.29 -8.13
N ASP A 42 5.57 -10.42 -8.82
CA ASP A 42 5.69 -11.15 -10.10
C ASP A 42 5.97 -12.65 -9.92
N PHE A 43 5.94 -13.11 -8.67
CA PHE A 43 6.07 -14.51 -8.30
C PHE A 43 4.74 -15.24 -8.36
N HIS A 44 4.79 -16.55 -8.54
CA HIS A 44 3.67 -17.41 -8.25
C HIS A 44 3.44 -17.53 -6.74
N THR A 45 2.18 -17.67 -6.32
CA THR A 45 1.85 -18.09 -4.96
C THR A 45 2.60 -19.37 -4.63
N PRO A 46 3.22 -19.54 -3.45
CA PRO A 46 3.95 -20.74 -3.03
C PRO A 46 3.13 -22.02 -3.24
N LYS A 47 3.79 -23.10 -3.66
CA LYS A 47 3.13 -24.35 -4.06
C LYS A 47 2.30 -25.00 -2.93
N ASN A 48 2.80 -24.98 -1.69
CA ASN A 48 2.07 -25.50 -0.53
C ASN A 48 0.74 -24.77 -0.34
N ILE A 49 0.70 -23.46 -0.56
CA ILE A 49 -0.52 -22.64 -0.46
C ILE A 49 -1.50 -22.99 -1.58
N GLN A 50 -1.00 -23.17 -2.82
CA GLN A 50 -1.81 -23.61 -3.95
C GLN A 50 -2.43 -24.98 -3.68
N GLU A 51 -1.63 -25.93 -3.18
CA GLU A 51 -2.10 -27.28 -2.84
C GLU A 51 -3.13 -27.28 -1.71
N ALA A 52 -3.02 -26.36 -0.74
CA ALA A 52 -4.04 -26.21 0.31
C ALA A 52 -5.40 -25.77 -0.28
N ALA A 53 -5.40 -24.85 -1.25
CA ALA A 53 -6.61 -24.48 -1.96
C ALA A 53 -7.22 -25.62 -2.77
N ILE A 54 -6.37 -26.39 -3.47
CA ILE A 54 -6.79 -27.55 -4.25
C ILE A 54 -7.43 -28.61 -3.32
N ARG A 55 -6.84 -28.86 -2.16
CA ARG A 55 -7.43 -29.74 -1.13
C ARG A 55 -8.78 -29.20 -0.67
N ALA A 56 -8.87 -27.89 -0.35
CA ALA A 56 -10.13 -27.28 0.06
C ALA A 56 -11.25 -27.46 -0.99
N ILE A 57 -10.93 -27.33 -2.28
CA ILE A 57 -11.89 -27.60 -3.37
C ILE A 57 -12.33 -29.07 -3.35
N ARG A 58 -11.39 -30.02 -3.27
CA ARG A 58 -11.67 -31.45 -3.25
C ARG A 58 -12.49 -31.90 -2.03
N ASP A 59 -12.27 -31.24 -0.89
CA ASP A 59 -12.95 -31.48 0.38
C ASP A 59 -14.32 -30.78 0.45
N GLY A 60 -14.78 -30.15 -0.64
CA GLY A 60 -16.09 -29.51 -0.71
C GLY A 60 -16.18 -28.21 0.12
N LYS A 61 -15.07 -27.52 0.39
CA LYS A 61 -15.02 -26.25 1.12
C LYS A 61 -15.45 -25.08 0.21
N HIS A 62 -16.70 -25.03 -0.20
CA HIS A 62 -17.22 -24.04 -1.15
C HIS A 62 -18.50 -23.33 -0.69
N GLY A 63 -18.93 -23.55 0.55
CA GLY A 63 -20.11 -22.90 1.14
C GLY A 63 -19.78 -21.56 1.81
N TYR A 64 -20.81 -20.95 2.38
CA TYR A 64 -20.62 -19.79 3.26
C TYR A 64 -19.85 -20.17 4.52
N THR A 65 -19.09 -19.22 5.02
CA THR A 65 -18.40 -19.29 6.33
C THR A 65 -19.00 -18.27 7.29
N PRO A 66 -18.64 -18.30 8.59
CA PRO A 66 -18.88 -17.15 9.44
C PRO A 66 -18.31 -15.88 8.84
N SER A 67 -19.02 -14.77 8.98
CA SER A 67 -18.61 -13.48 8.37
C SER A 67 -17.27 -12.97 8.88
N ALA A 68 -16.90 -13.28 10.15
CA ALA A 68 -15.58 -12.97 10.68
C ALA A 68 -14.45 -13.84 10.09
N GLY A 69 -14.77 -14.89 9.30
CA GLY A 69 -13.84 -15.88 8.80
C GLY A 69 -13.89 -17.19 9.58
N ILE A 70 -13.32 -18.27 8.98
CA ILE A 70 -13.21 -19.57 9.64
C ILE A 70 -12.32 -19.47 10.88
N VAL A 71 -12.62 -20.26 11.90
CA VAL A 71 -11.89 -20.22 13.19
C VAL A 71 -10.41 -20.52 13.00
N GLU A 72 -10.08 -21.46 12.16
CA GLU A 72 -8.70 -21.88 11.87
C GLU A 72 -7.86 -20.75 11.29
N LEU A 73 -8.46 -19.89 10.46
CA LEU A 73 -7.76 -18.74 9.91
C LEU A 73 -7.62 -17.62 10.95
N ARG A 74 -8.63 -17.37 11.76
CA ARG A 74 -8.56 -16.38 12.83
C ARG A 74 -7.50 -16.75 13.87
N GLU A 75 -7.42 -18.03 14.25
CA GLU A 75 -6.36 -18.56 15.12
C GLU A 75 -4.97 -18.38 14.48
N ALA A 76 -4.80 -18.78 13.21
CA ALA A 76 -3.54 -18.62 12.50
C ALA A 76 -3.12 -17.14 12.40
N ALA A 77 -4.04 -16.24 12.09
CA ALA A 77 -3.79 -14.81 12.00
C ALA A 77 -3.44 -14.18 13.37
N ALA A 78 -4.13 -14.59 14.44
CA ALA A 78 -3.84 -14.14 15.80
C ALA A 78 -2.43 -14.55 16.23
N ILE A 79 -2.04 -15.81 15.99
CA ILE A 79 -0.68 -16.32 16.27
C ILE A 79 0.36 -15.56 15.44
N TYR A 80 0.11 -15.35 14.15
CA TYR A 80 1.00 -14.61 13.25
C TYR A 80 1.22 -13.17 13.71
N LEU A 81 0.14 -12.43 14.02
CA LEU A 81 0.23 -11.06 14.51
C LEU A 81 0.92 -10.98 15.86
N SER A 82 0.55 -11.87 16.80
CA SER A 82 1.15 -11.89 18.13
C SER A 82 2.65 -12.13 18.07
N ARG A 83 3.09 -13.10 17.27
CA ARG A 83 4.51 -13.45 17.13
C ARG A 83 5.30 -12.36 16.41
N SER A 84 4.77 -11.86 15.28
CA SER A 84 5.51 -10.92 14.43
C SER A 84 5.53 -9.48 14.96
N ARG A 85 4.61 -9.10 15.85
CA ARG A 85 4.56 -7.78 16.51
C ARG A 85 4.93 -7.81 17.99
N GLY A 86 5.05 -8.99 18.60
CA GLY A 86 5.35 -9.11 20.04
C GLY A 86 4.21 -8.60 20.93
N ILE A 87 2.96 -8.83 20.54
CA ILE A 87 1.73 -8.37 21.20
C ILE A 87 0.80 -9.56 21.48
N ALA A 88 -0.26 -9.35 22.26
CA ALA A 88 -1.32 -10.35 22.46
C ALA A 88 -2.52 -10.02 21.59
N VAL A 89 -2.86 -10.92 20.66
CA VAL A 89 -4.06 -10.85 19.81
C VAL A 89 -4.80 -12.16 19.91
N GLU A 90 -6.09 -12.10 20.22
CA GLU A 90 -6.96 -13.27 20.31
C GLU A 90 -7.68 -13.55 18.97
N PRO A 91 -8.08 -14.78 18.70
CA PRO A 91 -8.82 -15.11 17.48
C PRO A 91 -10.11 -14.30 17.30
N ASP A 92 -10.76 -13.90 18.38
CA ASP A 92 -11.97 -13.08 18.35
C ASP A 92 -11.72 -11.60 18.04
N ASP A 93 -10.47 -11.15 18.08
CA ASP A 93 -10.06 -9.82 17.65
C ASP A 93 -9.91 -9.73 16.11
N ILE A 94 -9.89 -10.89 15.42
CA ILE A 94 -9.64 -11.01 13.98
C ILE A 94 -10.93 -11.02 13.18
N VAL A 95 -10.93 -10.26 12.08
CA VAL A 95 -11.96 -10.32 11.04
C VAL A 95 -11.29 -10.46 9.68
N VAL A 96 -11.82 -11.35 8.85
CA VAL A 96 -11.33 -11.66 7.50
C VAL A 96 -12.26 -11.04 6.46
N ALA A 97 -11.69 -10.48 5.39
CA ALA A 97 -12.45 -9.88 4.29
C ALA A 97 -11.85 -10.22 2.91
N ALA A 98 -12.55 -9.86 1.84
CA ALA A 98 -12.10 -10.05 0.45
C ALA A 98 -10.91 -9.12 0.09
N GLY A 99 -9.82 -9.28 0.81
CA GLY A 99 -8.60 -8.48 0.76
C GLY A 99 -8.51 -7.46 1.90
N ALA A 100 -7.37 -6.80 2.03
CA ALA A 100 -7.13 -5.77 3.05
C ALA A 100 -7.90 -4.46 2.77
N LYS A 101 -8.16 -4.14 1.50
CA LYS A 101 -8.77 -2.87 1.08
C LYS A 101 -10.14 -2.56 1.72
N PRO A 102 -11.09 -3.50 1.89
CA PRO A 102 -12.37 -3.22 2.57
C PRO A 102 -12.21 -2.63 3.97
N PHE A 103 -11.16 -3.01 4.71
CA PHE A 103 -10.94 -2.50 6.06
C PHE A 103 -10.59 -1.01 6.13
N ILE A 104 -10.10 -0.40 5.04
CA ILE A 104 -9.94 1.05 4.95
C ILE A 104 -11.33 1.71 5.09
N MET A 105 -12.28 1.28 4.26
CA MET A 105 -13.66 1.78 4.30
C MET A 105 -14.32 1.48 5.65
N TYR A 106 -14.22 0.24 6.13
CA TYR A 106 -14.86 -0.16 7.39
C TYR A 106 -14.31 0.63 8.58
N SER A 107 -13.01 0.95 8.58
CA SER A 107 -12.40 1.76 9.64
C SER A 107 -12.91 3.20 9.62
N ILE A 108 -13.01 3.82 8.44
CA ILE A 108 -13.58 5.16 8.31
C ILE A 108 -15.05 5.16 8.80
N LEU A 109 -15.85 4.22 8.32
CA LEU A 109 -17.28 4.11 8.70
C LEU A 109 -17.51 3.75 10.17
N ALA A 110 -16.55 3.08 10.80
CA ALA A 110 -16.65 2.70 12.21
C ALA A 110 -16.20 3.80 13.18
N THR A 111 -15.44 4.78 12.69
CA THR A 111 -14.81 5.78 13.56
C THR A 111 -15.24 7.21 13.26
N THR A 112 -15.96 7.46 12.16
CA THR A 112 -16.45 8.78 11.77
C THR A 112 -17.96 8.78 11.61
N ASP A 113 -18.59 9.91 11.93
CA ASP A 113 -20.00 10.15 11.73
C ASP A 113 -20.25 11.02 10.49
N PHE A 114 -21.24 10.65 9.71
CA PHE A 114 -21.59 11.36 8.49
C PHE A 114 -22.11 12.76 8.76
N GLY A 115 -21.50 13.78 8.14
CA GLY A 115 -21.97 15.18 8.22
C GLY A 115 -21.55 15.95 9.46
N LEU A 116 -20.81 15.33 10.40
CA LEU A 116 -20.30 16.02 11.59
C LEU A 116 -18.97 16.74 11.37
N GLY A 117 -18.37 16.57 10.20
CA GLY A 117 -17.07 17.18 9.87
C GLY A 117 -15.91 16.47 10.56
N ASP A 118 -16.06 15.17 10.83
CA ASP A 118 -14.99 14.34 11.36
C ASP A 118 -13.82 14.25 10.38
N GLU A 119 -12.61 14.32 10.91
CA GLU A 119 -11.37 14.38 10.17
C GLU A 119 -10.63 13.05 10.22
N VAL A 120 -10.04 12.67 9.07
CA VAL A 120 -9.14 11.52 8.95
C VAL A 120 -7.79 11.99 8.42
N ILE A 121 -6.75 11.81 9.23
CA ILE A 121 -5.37 12.12 8.83
C ILE A 121 -4.83 10.93 8.03
N TYR A 122 -4.22 11.20 6.87
CA TYR A 122 -3.69 10.16 5.98
C TYR A 122 -2.35 10.59 5.34
N PRO A 123 -1.43 9.64 5.00
CA PRO A 123 -0.15 9.97 4.40
C PRO A 123 -0.29 10.49 2.96
N ASN A 124 0.43 11.57 2.64
CA ASN A 124 0.53 12.13 1.29
C ASN A 124 2.03 12.40 0.92
N PRO A 125 2.55 11.82 -0.19
CA PRO A 125 1.87 10.91 -1.10
C PRO A 125 1.43 9.62 -0.40
N GLY A 126 0.33 9.02 -0.85
CA GLY A 126 -0.24 7.83 -0.22
C GLY A 126 -0.99 6.93 -1.20
N PHE A 127 -1.41 5.77 -0.74
CA PHE A 127 -2.26 4.92 -1.54
C PHE A 127 -3.56 5.66 -1.86
N PRO A 128 -3.92 5.89 -3.14
CA PRO A 128 -4.96 6.86 -3.54
C PRO A 128 -6.34 6.52 -2.99
N ILE A 129 -6.55 5.27 -2.57
CA ILE A 129 -7.83 4.83 -2.00
C ILE A 129 -8.08 5.43 -0.62
N TYR A 130 -7.05 5.86 0.12
CA TYR A 130 -7.26 6.51 1.42
C TYR A 130 -8.10 7.78 1.26
N GLU A 131 -7.61 8.77 0.51
CA GLU A 131 -8.34 10.03 0.30
C GLU A 131 -9.69 9.82 -0.37
N SER A 132 -9.74 8.96 -1.39
CA SER A 132 -10.96 8.63 -2.11
C SER A 132 -12.06 8.12 -1.17
N GLN A 133 -11.75 7.16 -0.30
CA GLN A 133 -12.74 6.61 0.63
C GLN A 133 -13.08 7.58 1.76
N ILE A 134 -12.13 8.36 2.27
CA ILE A 134 -12.41 9.39 3.28
C ILE A 134 -13.48 10.36 2.76
N ARG A 135 -13.30 10.91 1.56
CA ARG A 135 -14.28 11.82 0.92
C ARG A 135 -15.62 11.16 0.67
N ALA A 136 -15.61 10.00 0.02
CA ALA A 136 -16.84 9.30 -0.34
C ALA A 136 -17.65 8.83 0.88
N MET A 137 -16.99 8.54 2.01
CA MET A 137 -17.66 8.20 3.26
C MET A 137 -18.10 9.43 4.07
N GLY A 138 -17.82 10.64 3.59
CA GLY A 138 -18.30 11.90 4.16
C GLY A 138 -17.44 12.47 5.28
N ALA A 139 -16.24 11.96 5.48
CA ALA A 139 -15.23 12.53 6.37
C ALA A 139 -14.33 13.55 5.65
N ILE A 140 -13.61 14.36 6.41
CA ILE A 140 -12.69 15.37 5.89
C ILE A 140 -11.28 14.78 5.82
N PRO A 141 -10.67 14.70 4.62
CA PRO A 141 -9.30 14.22 4.48
C PRO A 141 -8.31 15.31 4.93
N VAL A 142 -7.39 14.94 5.82
CA VAL A 142 -6.33 15.80 6.31
C VAL A 142 -4.98 15.15 5.94
N PRO A 143 -4.28 15.64 4.89
CA PRO A 143 -3.01 15.04 4.47
C PRO A 143 -1.91 15.34 5.48
N ILE A 144 -1.08 14.32 5.81
CA ILE A 144 0.21 14.48 6.47
C ILE A 144 1.33 14.20 5.48
N HIS A 145 2.33 15.09 5.41
CA HIS A 145 3.28 15.10 4.31
C HIS A 145 4.48 14.20 4.58
N LEU A 146 4.72 13.26 3.64
CA LEU A 146 5.94 12.47 3.62
C LEU A 146 7.03 13.26 2.89
N ARG A 147 8.20 13.40 3.52
CA ARG A 147 9.29 14.24 3.03
C ARG A 147 10.47 13.43 2.54
N GLU A 148 11.02 13.78 1.35
CA GLU A 148 12.24 13.16 0.83
C GLU A 148 13.42 13.35 1.79
N SER A 149 13.51 14.51 2.45
CA SER A 149 14.52 14.82 3.46
C SER A 149 14.46 13.93 4.72
N ARG A 150 13.31 13.28 4.95
CA ARG A 150 13.07 12.31 6.04
C ARG A 150 12.95 10.86 5.54
N ASN A 151 13.50 10.55 4.37
CA ASN A 151 13.36 9.26 3.70
C ASN A 151 11.88 8.82 3.58
N PHE A 152 11.00 9.78 3.25
CA PHE A 152 9.56 9.60 3.11
C PHE A 152 8.84 9.10 4.37
N SER A 153 9.36 9.41 5.56
CA SER A 153 8.60 9.49 6.79
C SER A 153 8.02 10.90 6.96
N PHE A 154 6.98 11.06 7.76
CA PHE A 154 6.46 12.38 8.13
C PHE A 154 7.08 12.91 9.42
N ASP A 155 6.91 14.20 9.69
CA ASP A 155 7.34 14.81 10.95
C ASP A 155 6.26 14.59 12.03
N PRO A 156 6.55 13.93 13.16
CA PRO A 156 5.61 13.83 14.28
C PRO A 156 5.08 15.17 14.78
N ASN A 157 5.87 16.25 14.67
CA ASN A 157 5.39 17.58 15.02
C ASN A 157 4.28 18.08 14.07
N GLU A 158 4.34 17.72 12.77
CA GLU A 158 3.25 18.02 11.83
C GLU A 158 1.99 17.26 12.23
N LEU A 159 2.11 16.00 12.69
CA LEU A 159 0.97 15.23 13.20
C LEU A 159 0.32 15.94 14.40
N GLU A 160 1.12 16.37 15.39
CA GLU A 160 0.61 17.04 16.56
C GLU A 160 -0.15 18.32 16.22
N GLN A 161 0.33 19.09 15.26
CA GLN A 161 -0.33 20.31 14.78
C GLN A 161 -1.62 20.05 14.01
N LYS A 162 -1.75 18.88 13.36
CA LYS A 162 -2.92 18.54 12.54
C LYS A 162 -4.04 17.85 13.33
N ILE A 163 -3.75 17.32 14.50
CA ILE A 163 -4.78 16.71 15.35
C ILE A 163 -5.67 17.81 15.95
N THR A 164 -6.98 17.69 15.73
CA THR A 164 -8.00 18.55 16.27
C THR A 164 -9.02 17.74 17.10
N PRO A 165 -9.94 18.35 17.85
CA PRO A 165 -11.04 17.64 18.50
C PRO A 165 -11.96 16.89 17.54
N LYS A 166 -11.89 17.17 16.22
CA LYS A 166 -12.64 16.48 15.17
C LYS A 166 -11.89 15.31 14.55
N THR A 167 -10.58 15.17 14.80
CA THR A 167 -9.80 14.07 14.28
C THR A 167 -10.25 12.76 14.90
N ARG A 168 -10.69 11.80 14.08
CA ARG A 168 -11.20 10.49 14.53
C ARG A 168 -10.25 9.34 14.18
N LEU A 169 -9.56 9.44 13.06
CA LEU A 169 -8.74 8.36 12.54
C LEU A 169 -7.43 8.91 12.01
N LEU A 170 -6.33 8.23 12.33
CA LEU A 170 -5.02 8.39 11.71
C LEU A 170 -4.72 7.12 10.88
N ILE A 171 -4.44 7.28 9.60
CA ILE A 171 -3.97 6.18 8.74
C ILE A 171 -2.46 6.20 8.70
N LEU A 172 -1.83 5.07 9.08
CA LEU A 172 -0.41 4.81 8.96
C LEU A 172 -0.20 3.72 7.91
N ASN A 173 0.79 3.87 7.05
CA ASN A 173 1.23 2.84 6.12
C ASN A 173 2.77 2.77 6.15
N SER A 174 3.29 1.69 6.72
CA SER A 174 4.74 1.45 6.85
C SER A 174 5.03 -0.05 6.83
N PRO A 175 5.90 -0.53 5.91
CA PRO A 175 6.47 0.14 4.75
C PRO A 175 5.42 0.70 3.78
N GLN A 176 5.75 1.78 3.09
CA GLN A 176 4.78 2.67 2.46
C GLN A 176 4.66 2.45 0.94
N ASN A 177 3.44 2.54 0.42
CA ASN A 177 3.13 2.73 -0.99
C ASN A 177 2.68 4.20 -1.18
N PRO A 178 3.34 5.02 -2.04
CA PRO A 178 4.21 4.63 -3.16
C PRO A 178 5.72 4.70 -2.92
N THR A 179 6.19 5.22 -1.80
CA THR A 179 7.58 5.67 -1.63
C THR A 179 8.57 4.58 -1.20
N GLY A 180 8.07 3.48 -0.62
CA GLY A 180 8.90 2.48 0.03
C GLY A 180 9.52 2.95 1.37
N GLY A 181 9.15 4.15 1.84
CA GLY A 181 9.59 4.69 3.12
C GLY A 181 9.10 3.85 4.30
N ILE A 182 9.85 3.89 5.39
CA ILE A 182 9.47 3.30 6.68
C ILE A 182 9.40 4.39 7.74
N ILE A 183 8.53 4.22 8.73
CA ILE A 183 8.49 5.09 9.90
C ILE A 183 9.52 4.57 10.90
N PRO A 184 10.60 5.32 11.22
CA PRO A 184 11.62 4.88 12.17
C PRO A 184 11.02 4.66 13.56
N LYS A 185 11.62 3.75 14.35
CA LYS A 185 11.15 3.43 15.71
C LYS A 185 10.97 4.66 16.60
N ARG A 186 11.93 5.61 16.55
CA ARG A 186 11.85 6.86 17.32
C ARG A 186 10.64 7.72 16.93
N ASP A 187 10.33 7.78 15.62
CA ASP A 187 9.19 8.55 15.13
C ASP A 187 7.88 7.84 15.49
N MET A 188 7.87 6.49 15.45
CA MET A 188 6.73 5.68 15.90
C MET A 188 6.46 5.86 17.41
N GLU A 189 7.51 5.96 18.23
CA GLU A 189 7.42 6.27 19.65
C GLU A 189 6.83 7.68 19.88
N ALA A 190 7.32 8.66 19.14
CA ALA A 190 6.78 10.04 19.21
C ALA A 190 5.29 10.09 18.80
N ILE A 191 4.89 9.32 17.77
CA ILE A 191 3.48 9.17 17.37
C ILE A 191 2.67 8.59 18.53
N ALA A 192 3.17 7.54 19.19
CA ALA A 192 2.50 6.95 20.34
C ALA A 192 2.32 7.96 21.49
N ASP A 193 3.33 8.78 21.77
CA ASP A 193 3.25 9.84 22.78
C ASP A 193 2.20 10.91 22.43
N ILE A 194 2.13 11.34 21.19
CA ILE A 194 1.11 12.27 20.70
C ILE A 194 -0.28 11.65 20.87
N LEU A 195 -0.46 10.39 20.48
CA LEU A 195 -1.74 9.70 20.56
C LEU A 195 -2.19 9.47 22.01
N ARG A 196 -1.28 9.28 22.97
CA ARG A 196 -1.64 9.20 24.42
C ARG A 196 -2.28 10.49 24.91
N ARG A 197 -1.83 11.64 24.40
CA ARG A 197 -2.42 12.96 24.71
C ARG A 197 -3.74 13.20 23.96
N ASN A 198 -4.02 12.40 22.92
CA ASN A 198 -5.22 12.51 22.07
C ASN A 198 -6.01 11.19 22.07
N PRO A 199 -6.67 10.82 23.21
CA PRO A 199 -7.29 9.51 23.38
C PRO A 199 -8.51 9.25 22.48
N HIS A 200 -9.03 10.25 21.82
CA HIS A 200 -10.18 10.18 20.91
C HIS A 200 -9.81 9.72 19.48
N VAL A 201 -8.52 9.63 19.16
CA VAL A 201 -8.04 9.28 17.82
C VAL A 201 -7.80 7.78 17.71
N TRP A 202 -8.45 7.12 16.76
CA TRP A 202 -8.17 5.76 16.33
C TRP A 202 -7.00 5.72 15.34
N VAL A 203 -6.37 4.56 15.19
CA VAL A 203 -5.32 4.36 14.20
C VAL A 203 -5.69 3.19 13.29
N PHE A 204 -5.61 3.39 11.98
CA PHE A 204 -5.59 2.32 10.99
C PHE A 204 -4.14 2.11 10.55
N ALA A 205 -3.54 1.01 10.97
CA ALA A 205 -2.19 0.63 10.59
C ALA A 205 -2.23 -0.34 9.40
N ASP A 206 -2.00 0.18 8.19
CA ASP A 206 -1.84 -0.63 6.98
C ASP A 206 -0.44 -1.22 6.95
N GLU A 207 -0.33 -2.45 7.44
CA GLU A 207 0.92 -3.18 7.62
C GLU A 207 1.12 -4.28 6.56
N ILE A 208 0.44 -4.16 5.42
CA ILE A 208 0.43 -5.16 4.35
C ILE A 208 1.83 -5.48 3.79
N TYR A 209 2.81 -4.61 4.01
CA TYR A 209 4.20 -4.79 3.62
C TYR A 209 5.12 -5.15 4.82
N SER A 210 4.58 -5.51 5.98
CA SER A 210 5.34 -5.76 7.21
C SER A 210 6.51 -6.75 7.04
N GLN A 211 6.33 -7.81 6.22
CA GLN A 211 7.36 -8.79 5.93
C GLN A 211 8.38 -8.34 4.86
N LEU A 212 8.12 -7.20 4.21
CA LEU A 212 8.99 -6.59 3.21
C LEU A 212 9.68 -5.34 3.76
N CYS A 213 10.09 -5.37 5.02
CA CYS A 213 10.98 -4.39 5.63
C CYS A 213 12.41 -4.89 5.47
N TYR A 214 13.29 -4.06 4.89
CA TYR A 214 14.67 -4.44 4.55
C TYR A 214 15.68 -3.81 5.49
N ASP A 215 15.43 -2.59 5.95
CA ASP A 215 16.35 -1.82 6.77
C ASP A 215 15.93 -1.92 8.25
N GLY A 216 16.47 -2.91 8.95
CA GLY A 216 16.18 -3.18 10.35
C GLY A 216 14.93 -4.04 10.57
N GLU A 217 14.36 -3.94 11.77
CA GLU A 217 13.15 -4.66 12.16
C GLU A 217 11.90 -3.83 11.84
N PHE A 218 10.84 -4.53 11.45
CA PHE A 218 9.53 -3.91 11.31
C PHE A 218 9.00 -3.46 12.68
N VAL A 219 8.56 -2.21 12.79
CA VAL A 219 8.01 -1.63 14.01
C VAL A 219 6.54 -1.32 13.80
N SER A 220 5.67 -2.00 14.54
CA SER A 220 4.24 -1.70 14.63
C SER A 220 3.96 -0.70 15.76
N LEU A 221 3.01 0.21 15.55
CA LEU A 221 2.56 1.12 16.61
C LEU A 221 2.01 0.36 17.82
N THR A 222 1.46 -0.82 17.61
CA THR A 222 0.89 -1.67 18.69
C THR A 222 1.90 -2.16 19.71
N GLN A 223 3.21 -2.07 19.43
CA GLN A 223 4.28 -2.41 20.37
C GLN A 223 4.46 -1.38 21.50
N PHE A 224 3.85 -0.21 21.36
CA PHE A 224 3.94 0.86 22.35
C PHE A 224 2.73 0.83 23.30
N ALA A 225 2.97 1.05 24.59
CA ALA A 225 1.95 0.97 25.62
C ALA A 225 0.73 1.87 25.33
N GLY A 226 -0.48 1.33 25.43
CA GLY A 226 -1.75 2.00 25.20
C GLY A 226 -2.09 2.19 23.71
N MET A 227 -1.35 1.54 22.80
CA MET A 227 -1.61 1.68 21.35
C MET A 227 -2.37 0.48 20.76
N LEU A 228 -2.25 -0.72 21.35
CA LEU A 228 -2.93 -1.91 20.85
C LEU A 228 -4.46 -1.73 20.81
N GLU A 229 -5.02 -1.18 21.87
CA GLU A 229 -6.46 -1.05 22.06
C GLU A 229 -7.12 -0.12 21.03
N ARG A 230 -6.38 0.86 20.53
CA ARG A 230 -6.86 1.87 19.57
C ARG A 230 -6.35 1.70 18.15
N THR A 231 -5.50 0.70 17.90
CA THR A 231 -4.94 0.44 16.57
C THR A 231 -5.68 -0.71 15.90
N ILE A 232 -6.15 -0.47 14.70
CA ILE A 232 -6.67 -1.46 13.78
C ILE A 232 -5.49 -1.93 12.95
N ILE A 233 -4.96 -3.11 13.23
CA ILE A 233 -3.90 -3.72 12.41
C ILE A 233 -4.58 -4.27 11.15
N CYS A 234 -4.09 -3.88 9.97
CA CYS A 234 -4.55 -4.43 8.70
C CYS A 234 -3.39 -5.11 7.98
N ASP A 235 -3.56 -6.41 7.66
CA ASP A 235 -2.55 -7.21 6.97
C ASP A 235 -3.25 -8.24 6.04
N GLY A 236 -2.48 -9.08 5.36
CA GLY A 236 -3.04 -10.12 4.48
C GLY A 236 -2.03 -10.81 3.58
N GLY A 237 -2.50 -11.79 2.81
CA GLY A 237 -1.65 -12.64 1.97
C GLY A 237 -1.09 -11.98 0.71
N SER A 238 -1.63 -10.84 0.29
CA SER A 238 -1.41 -10.29 -1.05
C SER A 238 0.05 -10.03 -1.40
N LYS A 239 0.88 -9.54 -0.45
CA LYS A 239 2.24 -9.07 -0.73
C LYS A 239 3.29 -10.08 -0.28
N THR A 240 3.15 -10.60 0.92
CA THR A 240 4.10 -11.56 1.52
C THR A 240 4.14 -12.89 0.77
N TRP A 241 2.98 -13.40 0.35
CA TRP A 241 2.86 -14.72 -0.29
C TRP A 241 2.37 -14.67 -1.74
N ALA A 242 2.51 -13.51 -2.41
CA ALA A 242 2.08 -13.34 -3.81
C ALA A 242 0.62 -13.77 -4.05
N MET A 243 -0.30 -13.34 -3.17
CA MET A 243 -1.70 -13.75 -3.17
C MET A 243 -2.66 -12.62 -3.56
N THR A 244 -2.26 -11.69 -4.42
CA THR A 244 -3.11 -10.54 -4.78
C THR A 244 -4.45 -10.95 -5.40
N GLY A 245 -4.46 -11.96 -6.25
CA GLY A 245 -5.65 -12.49 -6.92
C GLY A 245 -6.56 -13.35 -6.03
N TRP A 246 -6.07 -13.82 -4.88
CA TRP A 246 -6.83 -14.64 -3.95
C TRP A 246 -7.85 -13.83 -3.14
N ARG A 247 -7.70 -12.52 -3.13
CA ARG A 247 -8.59 -11.58 -2.46
C ARG A 247 -8.82 -11.94 -1.00
N LEU A 248 -7.74 -11.97 -0.19
CA LEU A 248 -7.83 -12.26 1.23
C LEU A 248 -6.95 -11.32 2.04
N GLY A 249 -7.56 -10.70 3.06
CA GLY A 249 -6.91 -9.89 4.08
C GLY A 249 -7.64 -10.02 5.40
N PHE A 250 -7.04 -9.54 6.45
CA PHE A 250 -7.61 -9.55 7.79
C PHE A 250 -7.26 -8.27 8.54
N ALA A 251 -8.11 -7.91 9.48
CA ALA A 251 -7.85 -6.85 10.43
C ALA A 251 -8.00 -7.36 11.86
N ALA A 252 -7.25 -6.76 12.78
CA ALA A 252 -7.28 -7.07 14.19
C ALA A 252 -7.53 -5.83 15.04
N ASN A 253 -8.60 -5.83 15.81
CA ASN A 253 -8.87 -4.89 16.90
C ASN A 253 -10.02 -5.41 17.74
N LYS A 254 -9.81 -5.60 19.04
CA LYS A 254 -10.79 -6.18 19.97
C LYS A 254 -12.14 -5.43 20.00
N ALA A 255 -12.11 -4.11 20.06
CA ALA A 255 -13.32 -3.30 20.17
C ALA A 255 -14.10 -3.23 18.86
N LEU A 256 -13.41 -3.24 17.71
CA LEU A 256 -14.01 -3.07 16.39
C LEU A 256 -14.28 -4.38 15.64
N ALA A 257 -13.77 -5.53 16.09
CA ALA A 257 -14.05 -6.81 15.46
C ALA A 257 -15.55 -7.12 15.30
N PRO A 258 -16.43 -6.89 16.31
CA PRO A 258 -17.87 -7.05 16.14
C PRO A 258 -18.47 -6.08 15.11
N VAL A 259 -17.93 -4.88 14.99
CA VAL A 259 -18.38 -3.86 14.01
C VAL A 259 -17.97 -4.28 12.61
N PHE A 260 -16.73 -4.67 12.41
CA PHE A 260 -16.21 -5.14 11.12
C PHE A 260 -16.93 -6.41 10.66
N THR A 261 -17.22 -7.34 11.56
CA THR A 261 -18.02 -8.54 11.25
C THR A 261 -19.38 -8.15 10.67
N ARG A 262 -20.07 -7.14 11.24
CA ARG A 262 -21.34 -6.64 10.69
C ARG A 262 -21.15 -6.00 9.31
N TRP A 263 -20.06 -5.24 9.09
CA TRP A 263 -19.76 -4.68 7.77
C TRP A 263 -19.52 -5.78 6.74
N VAL A 264 -18.70 -6.80 7.05
CA VAL A 264 -18.49 -7.96 6.17
C VAL A 264 -19.81 -8.66 5.86
N THR A 265 -20.65 -8.89 6.89
CA THR A 265 -21.98 -9.50 6.68
C THR A 265 -22.83 -8.72 5.67
N ASN A 266 -22.81 -7.38 5.74
CA ASN A 266 -23.68 -6.52 4.92
C ASN A 266 -23.11 -6.19 3.54
N THR A 267 -21.82 -6.39 3.30
CA THR A 267 -21.16 -6.02 2.04
C THR A 267 -20.77 -7.23 1.18
N GLU A 268 -20.25 -8.29 1.78
CA GLU A 268 -19.68 -9.44 1.06
C GLU A 268 -20.06 -10.81 1.64
N SER A 269 -20.88 -10.85 2.70
CA SER A 269 -21.28 -12.03 3.47
C SER A 269 -20.11 -12.72 4.17
N CYS A 270 -19.09 -13.13 3.45
CA CYS A 270 -17.82 -13.68 3.95
C CYS A 270 -16.77 -13.69 2.83
N ALA A 271 -15.51 -13.78 3.18
CA ALA A 271 -14.44 -14.03 2.22
C ALA A 271 -14.54 -15.46 1.64
N SER A 272 -13.95 -15.68 0.46
CA SER A 272 -13.91 -17.00 -0.20
C SER A 272 -13.36 -18.07 0.73
N GLN A 273 -14.12 -19.15 0.97
CA GLN A 273 -13.72 -20.23 1.84
C GLN A 273 -12.43 -20.93 1.35
N ILE A 274 -12.29 -21.10 0.05
CA ILE A 274 -11.10 -21.70 -0.57
C ILE A 274 -9.86 -20.83 -0.28
N SER A 275 -10.00 -19.51 -0.44
CA SER A 275 -8.91 -18.57 -0.13
C SER A 275 -8.58 -18.53 1.35
N GLN A 276 -9.55 -18.72 2.23
CA GLN A 276 -9.32 -18.80 3.66
C GLN A 276 -8.47 -20.02 4.04
N TRP A 277 -8.75 -21.20 3.49
CA TRP A 277 -7.94 -22.40 3.71
C TRP A 277 -6.53 -22.27 3.13
N ALA A 278 -6.38 -21.63 1.98
CA ALA A 278 -5.06 -21.30 1.45
C ALA A 278 -4.27 -20.35 2.38
N ALA A 279 -4.96 -19.39 3.00
CA ALA A 279 -4.32 -18.45 3.93
C ALA A 279 -3.95 -19.12 5.27
N VAL A 280 -4.69 -20.11 5.75
CA VAL A 280 -4.28 -20.93 6.89
C VAL A 280 -2.90 -21.54 6.64
N GLU A 281 -2.71 -22.13 5.43
CA GLU A 281 -1.41 -22.68 5.03
C GLU A 281 -0.35 -21.58 4.88
N ALA A 282 -0.69 -20.43 4.31
CA ALA A 282 0.24 -19.31 4.17
C ALA A 282 0.80 -18.84 5.52
N LEU A 283 -0.03 -18.80 6.56
CA LEU A 283 0.35 -18.34 7.89
C LEU A 283 1.07 -19.41 8.73
N ASN A 284 0.66 -20.68 8.61
CA ASN A 284 1.16 -21.77 9.45
C ASN A 284 2.24 -22.63 8.77
N GLY A 285 2.27 -22.64 7.43
CA GLY A 285 3.18 -23.46 6.65
C GLY A 285 4.60 -22.93 6.55
N PRO A 286 5.46 -23.59 5.76
CA PRO A 286 6.85 -23.15 5.53
C PRO A 286 6.91 -21.73 4.97
N GLN A 287 7.87 -20.94 5.45
CA GLN A 287 8.06 -19.54 5.03
C GLN A 287 9.28 -19.34 4.12
N ASP A 288 9.88 -20.42 3.63
CA ASP A 288 11.11 -20.35 2.82
C ASP A 288 10.88 -19.61 1.50
N ASP A 289 9.78 -19.88 0.81
CA ASP A 289 9.43 -19.19 -0.43
C ASP A 289 9.17 -17.69 -0.19
N ALA A 290 8.48 -17.34 0.90
CA ALA A 290 8.24 -15.94 1.25
C ALA A 290 9.55 -15.21 1.57
N ARG A 291 10.48 -15.85 2.28
CA ARG A 291 11.83 -15.32 2.53
C ARG A 291 12.62 -15.16 1.23
N GLY A 292 12.60 -16.16 0.35
CA GLY A 292 13.26 -16.10 -0.96
C GLY A 292 12.73 -14.97 -1.85
N MET A 293 11.41 -14.74 -1.84
CA MET A 293 10.79 -13.60 -2.54
C MET A 293 11.24 -12.25 -1.95
N ARG A 294 11.27 -12.14 -0.61
CA ARG A 294 11.77 -10.94 0.08
C ARG A 294 13.23 -10.64 -0.29
N ASP A 295 14.09 -11.65 -0.26
CA ASP A 295 15.51 -11.49 -0.58
C ASP A 295 15.71 -11.10 -2.05
N THR A 296 14.89 -11.64 -2.96
CA THR A 296 14.85 -11.24 -4.38
C THR A 296 14.43 -9.77 -4.52
N PHE A 297 13.39 -9.33 -3.79
CA PHE A 297 12.99 -7.92 -3.79
C PHE A 297 14.09 -7.00 -3.23
N LEU A 298 14.80 -7.43 -2.20
CA LEU A 298 15.94 -6.68 -1.66
C LEU A 298 17.04 -6.48 -2.72
N ALA A 299 17.42 -7.54 -3.44
CA ALA A 299 18.40 -7.45 -4.51
C ALA A 299 17.92 -6.54 -5.67
N ARG A 300 16.65 -6.62 -6.05
CA ARG A 300 16.04 -5.74 -7.07
C ARG A 300 15.96 -4.29 -6.62
N ARG A 301 15.70 -4.03 -5.34
CA ARG A 301 15.77 -2.69 -4.75
C ARG A 301 17.15 -2.07 -4.98
N ASP A 302 18.19 -2.80 -4.60
CA ASP A 302 19.56 -2.30 -4.70
C ASP A 302 19.95 -2.06 -6.17
N LEU A 303 19.53 -2.94 -7.08
CA LEU A 303 19.73 -2.79 -8.52
C LEU A 303 19.04 -1.53 -9.07
N ILE A 304 17.72 -1.37 -8.84
CA ILE A 304 16.97 -0.26 -9.41
C ILE A 304 17.40 1.09 -8.83
N VAL A 305 17.75 1.14 -7.55
CA VAL A 305 18.25 2.38 -6.90
C VAL A 305 19.60 2.78 -7.50
N LYS A 306 20.53 1.81 -7.64
CA LYS A 306 21.82 2.05 -8.28
C LYS A 306 21.65 2.61 -9.69
N LEU A 307 20.90 1.91 -10.54
CA LEU A 307 20.69 2.29 -11.92
C LEU A 307 19.94 3.63 -12.05
N SER A 308 18.94 3.89 -11.22
CA SER A 308 18.20 5.17 -11.24
C SER A 308 19.10 6.35 -10.94
N ASN A 309 20.06 6.22 -10.02
CA ASN A 309 21.00 7.29 -9.68
C ASN A 309 22.09 7.51 -10.74
N GLU A 310 22.23 6.63 -11.73
CA GLU A 310 23.10 6.79 -12.90
C GLU A 310 22.37 7.55 -14.05
N VAL A 311 21.04 7.72 -13.94
CA VAL A 311 20.23 8.41 -14.96
C VAL A 311 20.38 9.93 -14.83
N PRO A 312 20.67 10.66 -15.91
CA PRO A 312 20.81 12.12 -15.86
C PRO A 312 19.56 12.83 -15.33
N GLY A 313 19.74 13.65 -14.30
CA GLY A 313 18.65 14.44 -13.70
C GLY A 313 17.68 13.65 -12.83
N VAL A 314 18.03 12.44 -12.45
CA VAL A 314 17.25 11.58 -11.54
C VAL A 314 18.01 11.34 -10.26
N THR A 315 17.33 11.44 -9.12
CA THR A 315 17.87 11.00 -7.82
C THR A 315 16.87 10.06 -7.16
N CYS A 316 17.34 8.99 -6.57
CA CYS A 316 16.50 7.97 -5.95
C CYS A 316 17.02 7.63 -4.56
N LYS A 317 16.22 7.89 -3.53
CA LYS A 317 16.48 7.41 -2.17
C LYS A 317 16.28 5.90 -2.12
N THR A 318 17.08 5.23 -1.28
CA THR A 318 16.91 3.81 -1.03
C THR A 318 15.66 3.60 -0.18
N PRO A 319 14.63 2.86 -0.68
CA PRO A 319 13.46 2.57 0.12
C PRO A 319 13.77 1.56 1.22
N GLY A 320 13.22 1.78 2.41
CA GLY A 320 13.40 0.88 3.55
C GLY A 320 12.56 -0.40 3.48
N GLY A 321 11.52 -0.42 2.62
CA GLY A 321 10.63 -1.58 2.50
C GLY A 321 9.71 -1.54 1.28
N ALA A 322 8.71 -2.44 1.26
CA ALA A 322 7.82 -2.69 0.14
C ALA A 322 8.58 -3.11 -1.14
N PHE A 323 8.04 -2.84 -2.32
CA PHE A 323 8.72 -3.07 -3.61
C PHE A 323 8.50 -1.88 -4.58
N TYR A 324 8.63 -0.67 -4.02
CA TYR A 324 8.51 0.58 -4.78
C TYR A 324 9.73 1.46 -4.59
N THR A 325 10.12 2.17 -5.65
CA THR A 325 10.99 3.34 -5.57
C THR A 325 10.23 4.60 -5.98
N TRP A 326 10.68 5.74 -5.44
CA TRP A 326 10.08 7.05 -5.65
C TRP A 326 11.12 8.08 -6.10
N PRO A 327 11.72 7.87 -7.32
CA PRO A 327 12.74 8.76 -7.82
C PRO A 327 12.24 10.19 -8.01
N ASN A 328 13.06 11.14 -7.60
CA ASN A 328 12.90 12.55 -7.94
C ASN A 328 13.41 12.79 -9.36
N ILE A 329 12.53 13.31 -10.21
CA ILE A 329 12.79 13.57 -11.63
C ILE A 329 12.71 15.06 -11.97
N THR A 330 12.76 15.94 -10.97
CA THR A 330 12.61 17.40 -11.17
C THR A 330 13.60 17.93 -12.20
N GLU A 331 14.87 17.55 -12.09
CA GLU A 331 15.89 18.00 -13.05
C GLU A 331 15.73 17.32 -14.41
N ALA A 332 15.31 16.04 -14.45
CA ALA A 332 15.03 15.34 -15.70
C ALA A 332 13.86 16.02 -16.46
N CYS A 333 12.80 16.44 -15.77
CA CYS A 333 11.72 17.23 -16.36
C CYS A 333 12.23 18.52 -16.99
N LYS A 334 13.06 19.27 -16.28
CA LYS A 334 13.70 20.50 -16.80
C LYS A 334 14.55 20.21 -18.04
N MET A 335 15.37 19.15 -17.98
CA MET A 335 16.25 18.77 -19.10
C MET A 335 15.50 18.50 -20.39
N ILE A 336 14.37 17.82 -20.33
CA ILE A 336 13.57 17.49 -21.53
C ILE A 336 12.47 18.50 -21.82
N GLY A 337 12.29 19.51 -20.94
CA GLY A 337 11.25 20.53 -21.01
C GLY A 337 9.84 19.98 -20.82
N ALA A 338 9.70 18.96 -19.97
CA ALA A 338 8.40 18.50 -19.49
C ALA A 338 7.92 19.47 -18.38
N ASN A 339 6.63 19.83 -18.42
CA ASN A 339 6.05 20.75 -17.47
C ASN A 339 5.91 20.11 -16.09
N ASP A 340 5.68 18.80 -16.06
CA ASP A 340 5.48 18.05 -14.83
C ASP A 340 5.74 16.53 -14.99
N SER A 341 5.65 15.81 -13.88
CA SER A 341 5.82 14.35 -13.80
C SER A 341 4.81 13.58 -14.67
N GLU A 342 3.60 14.10 -14.86
CA GLU A 342 2.59 13.43 -15.69
C GLU A 342 2.91 13.58 -17.18
N GLU A 343 3.37 14.74 -17.63
CA GLU A 343 3.88 14.89 -18.98
C GLU A 343 5.13 14.04 -19.21
N PHE A 344 6.05 14.02 -18.23
CA PHE A 344 7.22 13.15 -18.29
C PHE A 344 6.81 11.68 -18.45
N ARG A 345 5.90 11.17 -17.61
CA ARG A 345 5.40 9.79 -17.66
C ARG A 345 4.78 9.46 -19.02
N LYS A 346 3.92 10.34 -19.53
CA LYS A 346 3.26 10.14 -20.84
C LYS A 346 4.26 10.06 -21.97
N ARG A 347 5.24 10.94 -21.98
CA ARG A 347 6.29 10.94 -22.99
C ARG A 347 7.18 9.71 -22.86
N LEU A 348 7.59 9.34 -21.65
CA LEU A 348 8.38 8.13 -21.39
C LEU A 348 7.66 6.87 -21.89
N LEU A 349 6.35 6.75 -21.65
CA LEU A 349 5.54 5.63 -22.16
C LEU A 349 5.50 5.61 -23.69
N ASN A 350 5.20 6.73 -24.33
CA ASN A 350 4.93 6.77 -25.77
C ASN A 350 6.23 6.77 -26.63
N GLU A 351 7.29 7.40 -26.17
CA GLU A 351 8.55 7.57 -26.90
C GLU A 351 9.60 6.49 -26.58
N ALA A 352 9.57 5.94 -25.34
CA ALA A 352 10.56 4.95 -24.88
C ALA A 352 9.96 3.59 -24.49
N GLY A 353 8.66 3.46 -24.45
CA GLY A 353 7.99 2.21 -24.09
C GLY A 353 8.18 1.81 -22.61
N VAL A 354 8.31 2.77 -21.70
CA VAL A 354 8.43 2.51 -20.26
C VAL A 354 7.24 3.13 -19.53
N ALA A 355 6.49 2.29 -18.83
CA ALA A 355 5.30 2.69 -18.07
C ALA A 355 5.61 2.79 -16.58
N VAL A 356 5.36 3.97 -16.01
CA VAL A 356 5.49 4.30 -14.59
C VAL A 356 4.28 5.10 -14.13
N LEU A 357 4.17 5.42 -12.84
CA LEU A 357 3.12 6.30 -12.32
C LEU A 357 3.72 7.64 -11.89
N ALA A 358 2.98 8.73 -12.17
CA ALA A 358 3.36 10.06 -11.73
C ALA A 358 2.95 10.31 -10.27
N ASP A 359 3.60 11.28 -9.61
CA ASP A 359 3.33 11.67 -8.23
C ASP A 359 1.86 12.05 -7.99
N ILE A 360 1.25 12.77 -8.92
CA ILE A 360 -0.16 13.18 -8.84
C ILE A 360 -1.16 12.02 -8.78
N HIS A 361 -0.73 10.80 -9.08
CA HIS A 361 -1.54 9.59 -8.93
C HIS A 361 -1.66 9.11 -7.48
N PHE A 362 -0.93 9.73 -6.56
CA PHE A 362 -0.82 9.34 -5.16
C PHE A 362 -1.21 10.46 -4.18
N GLY A 363 -1.93 11.44 -4.67
CA GLY A 363 -2.41 12.59 -3.93
C GLY A 363 -1.92 13.92 -4.51
N PRO A 364 -2.33 15.05 -3.93
CA PRO A 364 -1.82 16.36 -4.33
C PRO A 364 -0.31 16.44 -4.07
N ARG A 365 0.39 17.20 -4.90
CA ARG A 365 1.84 17.41 -4.69
C ARG A 365 2.11 17.99 -3.32
N VAL A 366 3.11 17.43 -2.66
CA VAL A 366 3.57 17.94 -1.36
C VAL A 366 4.28 19.26 -1.59
N PRO A 367 3.92 20.35 -0.87
CA PRO A 367 4.60 21.63 -0.99
C PRO A 367 6.11 21.50 -0.74
N ASP A 368 6.90 22.20 -1.54
CA ASP A 368 8.36 22.25 -1.48
C ASP A 368 9.09 20.93 -1.78
N GLU A 369 8.35 19.88 -2.16
CA GLU A 369 8.92 18.65 -2.68
C GLU A 369 9.03 18.69 -4.21
N GLY A 370 10.00 17.95 -4.75
CA GLY A 370 10.18 17.83 -6.19
C GLY A 370 9.12 17.01 -6.88
N GLN A 371 9.34 16.77 -8.17
CA GLN A 371 8.49 15.91 -8.99
C GLN A 371 8.99 14.49 -8.94
N HIS A 372 8.10 13.54 -8.73
CA HIS A 372 8.45 12.14 -8.54
C HIS A 372 7.67 11.22 -9.47
N ILE A 373 8.22 10.04 -9.69
CA ILE A 373 7.52 8.92 -10.33
C ILE A 373 7.66 7.67 -9.46
N ARG A 374 6.69 6.76 -9.53
CA ARG A 374 6.76 5.46 -8.87
C ARG A 374 7.16 4.38 -9.84
N PHE A 375 8.19 3.63 -9.49
CA PHE A 375 8.46 2.30 -10.05
C PHE A 375 8.03 1.22 -9.06
N SER A 376 7.32 0.21 -9.53
CA SER A 376 7.23 -1.07 -8.85
C SER A 376 8.37 -1.97 -9.36
N TYR A 377 9.29 -2.37 -8.50
CA TYR A 377 10.36 -3.29 -8.90
C TYR A 377 9.99 -4.78 -8.72
N ALA A 378 8.69 -5.06 -8.64
CA ALA A 378 8.15 -6.40 -8.81
C ALA A 378 8.17 -6.79 -10.30
N ALA A 379 9.37 -6.90 -10.85
CA ALA A 379 9.69 -7.22 -12.24
C ALA A 379 11.04 -7.94 -12.32
N SER A 380 11.35 -8.60 -13.43
CA SER A 380 12.65 -9.28 -13.60
C SER A 380 13.83 -8.28 -13.60
N ASN A 381 15.03 -8.76 -13.25
CA ASN A 381 16.24 -7.93 -13.31
C ASN A 381 16.44 -7.36 -14.71
N GLU A 382 16.23 -8.17 -15.75
CA GLU A 382 16.33 -7.76 -17.16
C GLU A 382 15.33 -6.62 -17.48
N ALA A 383 14.09 -6.71 -17.01
CA ALA A 383 13.10 -5.65 -17.19
C ALA A 383 13.53 -4.36 -16.48
N ILE A 384 14.08 -4.45 -15.27
CA ILE A 384 14.60 -3.31 -14.52
C ILE A 384 15.75 -2.65 -15.28
N GLU A 385 16.76 -3.41 -15.70
CA GLU A 385 17.93 -2.92 -16.45
C GLU A 385 17.50 -2.25 -17.76
N ASN A 386 16.69 -2.92 -18.57
CA ASN A 386 16.22 -2.40 -19.84
C ASN A 386 15.30 -1.17 -19.66
N GLY A 387 14.42 -1.18 -18.68
CA GLY A 387 13.51 -0.05 -18.43
C GLY A 387 14.26 1.22 -17.99
N ILE A 388 15.22 1.09 -17.10
CA ILE A 388 16.05 2.23 -16.67
C ILE A 388 16.98 2.71 -17.79
N ALA A 389 17.55 1.80 -18.58
CA ALA A 389 18.36 2.16 -19.76
C ALA A 389 17.53 2.96 -20.78
N ARG A 390 16.30 2.49 -21.11
CA ARG A 390 15.38 3.23 -22.01
C ARG A 390 15.03 4.62 -21.47
N MET A 391 14.81 4.76 -20.16
CA MET A 391 14.57 6.07 -19.53
C MET A 391 15.78 6.98 -19.66
N ALA A 392 17.00 6.48 -19.43
CA ALA A 392 18.23 7.24 -19.58
C ALA A 392 18.43 7.73 -21.01
N ASP A 393 18.23 6.86 -22.01
CA ASP A 393 18.33 7.20 -23.43
C ASP A 393 17.26 8.20 -23.87
N PHE A 394 16.02 8.04 -23.37
CA PHE A 394 14.94 9.00 -23.59
C PHE A 394 15.33 10.41 -23.10
N ILE A 395 15.87 10.52 -21.91
CA ILE A 395 16.30 11.81 -21.35
C ILE A 395 17.44 12.40 -22.17
N ARG A 396 18.47 11.60 -22.51
CA ARG A 396 19.61 12.05 -23.33
C ARG A 396 19.18 12.56 -24.69
N LYS A 397 18.29 11.83 -25.37
CA LYS A 397 17.78 12.13 -26.71
C LYS A 397 16.93 13.42 -26.73
N ASN A 398 16.17 13.63 -25.67
CA ASN A 398 15.22 14.77 -25.57
C ASN A 398 15.79 15.98 -24.81
N LYS A 399 17.07 15.91 -24.38
CA LYS A 399 17.72 17.01 -23.68
C LYS A 399 17.71 18.27 -24.55
N ARG A 400 17.07 19.34 -24.06
CA ARG A 400 17.09 20.64 -24.72
C ARG A 400 18.54 21.15 -24.72
N LYS A 401 19.00 21.68 -25.88
CA LYS A 401 20.25 22.43 -25.91
C LYS A 401 20.07 23.63 -24.99
N ALA A 402 21.03 23.82 -24.06
CA ALA A 402 21.05 25.05 -23.27
C ALA A 402 21.04 26.24 -24.24
N ALA A 403 20.04 27.11 -24.09
CA ALA A 403 19.90 28.31 -24.88
C ALA A 403 20.99 29.31 -24.47
#